data_56421e5f3e14629407fdc4e348d90a8b
#
_entry.id   56421e5f3e14629407fdc4e348d90a8b
#
_cell.length_a   1.000
_cell.length_b   1.000
_cell.length_c   1.000
_cell.angle_alpha   90.00
_cell.angle_beta   90.00
_cell.angle_gamma   90.00
#
_symmetry.space_group_name_H-M   'P 1'
#
loop_
_entity.id
_entity.type
_entity.pdbx_description
1 polymer ?
#
loop_
_entity_poly.entity_id
_entity_poly.type
_entity_poly.pdbx_seq_one_letter_code
_entity_poly.pdbx_strand_id
1 'polypeptide(L)'
;MLNPSKKFKFSIEGIGRKISMKEQLQIIEMFKKFPFKDEDVSLNSPERIFKVIENKETMQVYAGLVIASSREHEKSGKGMNDDTFFGRFNLKKRPYLGPTSTDHELAFLMANQGELSEGDFVYEPFVGTGSIAVALQYFKTVVTGCDLDMRVLKGYAVGGKTKNKGIEGIDKIDKFNIFTNFKHYGLPIPDVMAMDISAV
;
A
#
# COMPACT_ATOMS: atom_id res chain seq x y z
N MET A 1 -19.67 -19.06 -15.75
CA MET A 1 -18.90 -20.22 -16.26
C MET A 1 -17.45 -19.83 -16.43
N LEU A 2 -16.52 -20.65 -15.94
CA LEU A 2 -15.08 -20.42 -16.15
C LEU A 2 -14.76 -20.69 -17.62
N ASN A 3 -14.34 -19.66 -18.35
CA ASN A 3 -13.86 -19.85 -19.73
C ASN A 3 -12.57 -20.70 -19.68
N PRO A 4 -12.53 -21.89 -20.29
CA PRO A 4 -11.43 -22.85 -20.13
C PRO A 4 -10.12 -22.44 -20.82
N SER A 5 -10.09 -21.41 -21.63
CA SER A 5 -8.91 -21.00 -22.44
C SER A 5 -8.04 -19.92 -21.82
N LYS A 6 -8.20 -19.59 -20.55
CA LYS A 6 -7.40 -18.54 -19.90
C LYS A 6 -6.21 -19.12 -19.14
N LYS A 7 -5.03 -18.57 -19.39
CA LYS A 7 -3.79 -18.95 -18.70
C LYS A 7 -3.91 -18.79 -17.20
N PHE A 8 -3.48 -19.79 -16.43
CA PHE A 8 -3.59 -19.77 -14.98
C PHE A 8 -2.33 -20.26 -14.26
N LYS A 9 -2.28 -20.00 -12.95
CA LYS A 9 -1.34 -20.65 -12.02
C LYS A 9 -2.00 -20.94 -10.68
N PHE A 10 -1.41 -21.88 -9.95
CA PHE A 10 -1.67 -22.04 -8.53
C PHE A 10 -0.66 -21.24 -7.71
N SER A 11 -1.14 -20.68 -6.59
CA SER A 11 -0.33 -20.03 -5.55
C SER A 11 -0.67 -20.68 -4.22
N ILE A 12 0.30 -21.35 -3.60
CA ILE A 12 0.11 -22.06 -2.34
C ILE A 12 0.84 -21.31 -1.25
N GLU A 13 0.13 -20.93 -0.21
CA GLU A 13 0.68 -20.18 0.93
C GLU A 13 0.33 -20.87 2.26
N GLY A 14 1.24 -20.78 3.24
CA GLY A 14 1.01 -21.27 4.59
C GLY A 14 1.03 -20.10 5.59
N ILE A 15 0.02 -20.06 6.47
CA ILE A 15 0.01 -19.21 7.66
C ILE A 15 0.54 -20.04 8.83
N GLY A 16 1.53 -19.50 9.57
CA GLY A 16 2.18 -20.20 10.67
C GLY A 16 3.21 -21.28 10.27
N ARG A 17 3.40 -21.52 8.96
CA ARG A 17 4.46 -22.40 8.42
C ARG A 17 4.87 -22.05 6.99
N LYS A 18 6.06 -22.47 6.59
CA LYS A 18 6.45 -22.51 5.17
C LYS A 18 6.01 -23.85 4.56
N ILE A 19 5.44 -23.80 3.38
CA ILE A 19 5.09 -24.98 2.59
C ILE A 19 6.22 -25.21 1.59
N SER A 20 6.83 -26.39 1.65
CA SER A 20 7.90 -26.76 0.73
C SER A 20 7.39 -26.95 -0.69
N MET A 21 8.28 -26.84 -1.70
CA MET A 21 7.91 -27.04 -3.11
C MET A 21 7.26 -28.43 -3.34
N LYS A 22 7.76 -29.45 -2.66
CA LYS A 22 7.19 -30.82 -2.75
C LYS A 22 5.75 -30.87 -2.25
N GLU A 23 5.48 -30.25 -1.11
CA GLU A 23 4.11 -30.16 -0.56
C GLU A 23 3.20 -29.31 -1.46
N GLN A 24 3.70 -28.21 -2.02
CA GLN A 24 2.93 -27.40 -2.97
C GLN A 24 2.49 -28.22 -4.18
N LEU A 25 3.39 -29.02 -4.74
CA LEU A 25 3.09 -29.91 -5.86
C LEU A 25 2.04 -30.96 -5.47
N GLN A 26 2.14 -31.57 -4.29
CA GLN A 26 1.14 -32.51 -3.78
C GLN A 26 -0.24 -31.87 -3.66
N ILE A 27 -0.31 -30.64 -3.15
CA ILE A 27 -1.57 -29.88 -3.07
C ILE A 27 -2.13 -29.62 -4.47
N ILE A 28 -1.30 -29.18 -5.42
CA ILE A 28 -1.72 -28.93 -6.81
C ILE A 28 -2.24 -30.22 -7.46
N GLU A 29 -1.63 -31.36 -7.19
CA GLU A 29 -2.08 -32.67 -7.71
C GLU A 29 -3.50 -33.03 -7.28
N MET A 30 -3.95 -32.59 -6.10
CA MET A 30 -5.33 -32.79 -5.65
C MET A 30 -6.35 -32.12 -6.57
N PHE A 31 -5.94 -31.06 -7.28
CA PHE A 31 -6.79 -30.34 -8.24
C PHE A 31 -6.83 -30.95 -9.64
N LYS A 32 -6.11 -32.05 -9.92
CA LYS A 32 -6.15 -32.75 -11.24
C LYS A 32 -7.54 -33.27 -11.61
N LYS A 33 -8.44 -33.43 -10.64
CA LYS A 33 -9.84 -33.78 -10.89
C LYS A 33 -10.69 -32.68 -11.51
N PHE A 34 -10.22 -31.43 -11.47
CA PHE A 34 -10.88 -30.31 -12.10
C PHE A 34 -10.47 -30.20 -13.58
N PRO A 35 -11.29 -29.57 -14.44
CA PRO A 35 -11.04 -29.49 -15.88
C PRO A 35 -9.94 -28.47 -16.23
N PHE A 36 -8.80 -28.53 -15.52
CA PHE A 36 -7.61 -27.76 -15.84
C PHE A 36 -6.76 -28.52 -16.86
N LYS A 37 -6.26 -27.79 -17.86
CA LYS A 37 -5.35 -28.35 -18.85
C LYS A 37 -3.93 -27.87 -18.58
N ASP A 38 -2.96 -28.76 -18.68
CA ASP A 38 -1.54 -28.44 -18.44
C ASP A 38 -1.04 -27.37 -19.43
N GLU A 39 -1.55 -27.34 -20.65
CA GLU A 39 -1.24 -26.34 -21.68
C GLU A 39 -1.67 -24.91 -21.30
N ASP A 40 -2.62 -24.75 -20.35
CA ASP A 40 -3.10 -23.45 -19.86
C ASP A 40 -2.31 -22.94 -18.65
N VAL A 41 -1.33 -23.70 -18.16
CA VAL A 41 -0.50 -23.25 -17.04
C VAL A 41 0.50 -22.19 -17.51
N SER A 42 0.53 -21.06 -16.83
CA SER A 42 1.48 -19.98 -17.06
C SER A 42 1.99 -19.41 -15.73
N LEU A 43 3.25 -19.65 -15.41
CA LEU A 43 3.85 -19.17 -14.16
C LEU A 43 4.21 -17.69 -14.21
N ASN A 44 4.56 -17.18 -15.40
CA ASN A 44 5.07 -15.82 -15.56
C ASN A 44 3.98 -14.78 -15.87
N SER A 45 2.96 -15.17 -16.62
CA SER A 45 1.90 -14.25 -17.07
C SER A 45 0.53 -14.92 -16.98
N PRO A 46 0.08 -15.33 -15.79
CA PRO A 46 -1.24 -15.90 -15.61
C PRO A 46 -2.31 -14.81 -15.70
N GLU A 47 -3.42 -15.12 -16.34
CA GLU A 47 -4.63 -14.31 -16.31
C GLU A 47 -5.50 -14.61 -15.07
N ARG A 48 -5.29 -15.81 -14.48
CA ARG A 48 -6.00 -16.27 -13.28
C ARG A 48 -5.01 -16.87 -12.28
N ILE A 49 -5.24 -16.58 -11.01
CA ILE A 49 -4.45 -17.17 -9.93
C ILE A 49 -5.41 -17.90 -9.00
N PHE A 50 -5.26 -19.24 -8.93
CA PHE A 50 -5.96 -20.04 -7.94
C PHE A 50 -5.08 -20.10 -6.69
N LYS A 51 -5.57 -19.51 -5.60
CA LYS A 51 -4.83 -19.43 -4.36
C LYS A 51 -5.34 -20.44 -3.36
N VAL A 52 -4.43 -21.16 -2.74
CA VAL A 52 -4.71 -22.08 -1.62
C VAL A 52 -3.91 -21.57 -0.42
N ILE A 53 -4.60 -21.33 0.67
CA ILE A 53 -4.01 -20.86 1.93
C ILE A 53 -4.29 -21.92 2.99
N GLU A 54 -3.23 -22.48 3.55
CA GLU A 54 -3.30 -23.40 4.69
C GLU A 54 -2.94 -22.62 5.97
N ASN A 55 -3.87 -22.58 6.92
CA ASN A 55 -3.63 -22.00 8.23
C ASN A 55 -3.36 -23.12 9.23
N LYS A 56 -2.10 -23.24 9.68
CA LYS A 56 -1.69 -24.28 10.63
C LYS A 56 -2.29 -24.05 12.02
N GLU A 57 -2.51 -22.81 12.42
CA GLU A 57 -3.00 -22.48 13.78
C GLU A 57 -4.48 -22.89 13.92
N THR A 58 -5.28 -22.62 12.89
CA THR A 58 -6.72 -22.94 12.90
C THR A 58 -7.05 -24.28 12.22
N MET A 59 -6.07 -24.97 11.66
CA MET A 59 -6.23 -26.19 10.87
C MET A 59 -7.23 -26.04 9.71
N GLN A 60 -7.32 -24.84 9.14
CA GLN A 60 -8.23 -24.51 8.05
C GLN A 60 -7.49 -24.36 6.73
N VAL A 61 -8.16 -24.75 5.65
CA VAL A 61 -7.67 -24.55 4.28
C VAL A 61 -8.69 -23.71 3.52
N TYR A 62 -8.20 -22.64 2.90
CA TYR A 62 -8.99 -21.78 2.05
C TYR A 62 -8.50 -21.94 0.61
N ALA A 63 -9.42 -22.10 -0.33
CA ALA A 63 -9.11 -22.17 -1.75
C ALA A 63 -10.04 -21.24 -2.53
N GLY A 64 -9.50 -20.50 -3.49
CA GLY A 64 -10.29 -19.56 -4.28
C GLY A 64 -9.56 -18.96 -5.46
N LEU A 65 -10.29 -18.20 -6.27
CA LEU A 65 -9.76 -17.39 -7.35
C LEU A 65 -9.38 -16.02 -6.80
N VAL A 66 -8.15 -15.57 -7.06
CA VAL A 66 -7.74 -14.21 -6.72
C VAL A 66 -8.47 -13.23 -7.64
N ILE A 67 -9.25 -12.34 -7.05
CA ILE A 67 -9.98 -11.29 -7.77
C ILE A 67 -9.07 -10.07 -7.96
N ALA A 68 -8.35 -9.68 -6.91
CA ALA A 68 -7.42 -8.57 -6.89
C ALA A 68 -6.38 -8.78 -5.80
N SER A 69 -5.21 -8.18 -5.96
CA SER A 69 -4.15 -8.17 -4.96
C SER A 69 -3.50 -6.80 -4.93
N SER A 70 -3.26 -6.27 -3.74
CA SER A 70 -2.49 -5.04 -3.57
C SER A 70 -1.01 -5.19 -3.94
N ARG A 71 -0.55 -6.44 -4.06
CA ARG A 71 0.85 -6.82 -4.32
C ARG A 71 1.02 -7.57 -5.63
N GLU A 72 0.18 -7.32 -6.62
CA GLU A 72 0.12 -8.09 -7.89
C GLU A 72 1.45 -8.20 -8.66
N HIS A 73 2.42 -7.35 -8.36
CA HIS A 73 3.71 -7.33 -9.06
C HIS A 73 4.93 -7.53 -8.14
N GLU A 74 4.77 -8.11 -6.96
CA GLU A 74 5.92 -8.66 -6.25
C GLU A 74 6.48 -9.84 -7.05
N LYS A 75 7.20 -9.53 -8.13
CA LYS A 75 8.07 -10.51 -8.80
C LYS A 75 9.12 -10.93 -7.79
N SER A 76 9.14 -12.19 -7.47
CA SER A 76 10.07 -12.91 -6.62
C SER A 76 11.41 -12.19 -6.40
N GLY A 77 11.65 -11.71 -5.18
CA GLY A 77 12.99 -11.33 -4.70
C GLY A 77 13.50 -9.94 -5.04
N LYS A 78 12.79 -9.14 -5.84
CA LYS A 78 13.08 -7.72 -6.04
C LYS A 78 11.97 -6.92 -5.37
N GLY A 79 12.34 -6.02 -4.47
CA GLY A 79 11.42 -5.26 -3.65
C GLY A 79 10.23 -4.65 -4.41
N MET A 80 9.24 -4.20 -3.68
CA MET A 80 7.97 -3.65 -4.15
C MET A 80 8.16 -2.84 -5.45
N ASN A 81 7.56 -3.33 -6.55
CA ASN A 81 7.73 -2.72 -7.87
C ASN A 81 7.14 -1.31 -7.83
N ASP A 82 7.86 -0.34 -8.37
CA ASP A 82 7.46 1.07 -8.39
C ASP A 82 6.12 1.32 -9.08
N ASP A 83 5.70 0.42 -9.95
CA ASP A 83 4.46 0.49 -10.72
C ASP A 83 3.22 0.00 -9.94
N THR A 84 3.39 -0.54 -8.73
CA THR A 84 2.24 -0.94 -7.91
C THR A 84 1.65 0.26 -7.17
N PHE A 85 0.36 0.17 -6.82
CA PHE A 85 -0.32 1.19 -6.02
C PHE A 85 0.47 1.54 -4.74
N PHE A 86 0.80 0.54 -3.93
CA PHE A 86 1.57 0.76 -2.70
C PHE A 86 3.04 1.11 -2.98
N GLY A 87 3.63 0.63 -4.08
CA GLY A 87 4.96 1.01 -4.51
C GLY A 87 5.08 2.52 -4.76
N ARG A 88 4.04 3.13 -5.33
CA ARG A 88 3.97 4.58 -5.55
C ARG A 88 4.01 5.37 -4.24
N PHE A 89 3.30 4.93 -3.20
CA PHE A 89 3.18 5.62 -1.92
C PHE A 89 4.21 5.19 -0.88
N ASN A 90 5.16 4.33 -1.25
CA ASN A 90 6.18 3.82 -0.33
C ASN A 90 6.92 4.97 0.36
N LEU A 91 7.04 4.89 1.70
CA LEU A 91 7.72 5.90 2.51
C LEU A 91 9.15 6.17 2.08
N LYS A 92 9.84 5.17 1.48
CA LYS A 92 11.21 5.35 0.96
C LYS A 92 11.29 6.36 -0.20
N LYS A 93 10.19 6.61 -0.89
CA LYS A 93 10.10 7.56 -2.01
C LYS A 93 9.57 8.92 -1.57
N ARG A 94 8.93 8.99 -0.41
CA ARG A 94 8.34 10.24 0.08
C ARG A 94 9.42 11.28 0.34
N PRO A 95 9.29 12.50 -0.19
CA PRO A 95 10.32 13.55 -0.07
C PRO A 95 10.53 14.00 1.36
N TYR A 96 9.45 14.14 2.12
CA TYR A 96 9.49 14.62 3.50
C TYR A 96 8.93 13.57 4.45
N LEU A 97 9.75 13.13 5.40
CA LEU A 97 9.41 12.11 6.40
C LEU A 97 9.79 12.60 7.80
N GLY A 98 8.90 12.36 8.76
CA GLY A 98 9.20 12.46 10.18
C GLY A 98 9.79 11.18 10.74
N PRO A 99 10.29 11.21 11.99
CA PRO A 99 10.85 10.03 12.66
C PRO A 99 9.79 8.95 12.90
N THR A 100 8.54 9.32 13.04
CA THR A 100 7.38 8.46 13.37
C THR A 100 6.30 8.52 12.29
N SER A 101 6.69 8.44 11.02
CA SER A 101 5.72 8.43 9.92
C SER A 101 4.92 7.14 9.90
N THR A 102 3.59 7.23 9.84
CA THR A 102 2.70 6.09 9.70
C THR A 102 2.98 5.36 8.39
N ASP A 103 3.00 4.04 8.45
CA ASP A 103 3.18 3.19 7.26
C ASP A 103 2.10 3.49 6.22
N HIS A 104 2.48 3.48 4.96
CA HIS A 104 1.59 3.87 3.86
C HIS A 104 0.44 2.88 3.65
N GLU A 105 0.67 1.56 3.79
CA GLU A 105 -0.41 0.57 3.69
C GLU A 105 -1.42 0.78 4.82
N LEU A 106 -0.92 1.00 6.05
CA LEU A 106 -1.78 1.28 7.21
C LEU A 106 -2.58 2.58 7.02
N ALA A 107 -1.94 3.65 6.52
CA ALA A 107 -2.63 4.92 6.27
C ALA A 107 -3.79 4.77 5.27
N PHE A 108 -3.60 3.99 4.19
CA PHE A 108 -4.67 3.70 3.24
C PHE A 108 -5.76 2.79 3.82
N LEU A 109 -5.40 1.82 4.67
CA LEU A 109 -6.38 1.01 5.38
C LEU A 109 -7.25 1.86 6.32
N MET A 110 -6.64 2.79 7.07
CA MET A 110 -7.37 3.72 7.95
C MET A 110 -8.31 4.62 7.13
N ALA A 111 -7.84 5.19 6.02
CA ALA A 111 -8.67 6.00 5.14
C ALA A 111 -9.86 5.20 4.56
N ASN A 112 -9.62 3.95 4.17
CA ASN A 112 -10.68 3.06 3.65
C ASN A 112 -11.70 2.68 4.74
N GLN A 113 -11.27 2.49 5.99
CA GLN A 113 -12.17 2.24 7.12
C GLN A 113 -13.08 3.44 7.45
N GLY A 114 -12.68 4.64 7.05
CA GLY A 114 -13.49 5.84 7.17
C GLY A 114 -14.66 5.92 6.20
N GLU A 115 -14.79 4.95 5.28
CA GLU A 115 -15.87 4.90 4.25
C GLU A 115 -16.02 6.22 3.48
N LEU A 116 -14.89 6.85 3.14
CA LEU A 116 -14.82 8.19 2.58
C LEU A 116 -15.40 8.28 1.17
N SER A 117 -16.13 9.36 0.93
CA SER A 117 -16.64 9.76 -0.38
C SER A 117 -15.89 11.00 -0.91
N GLU A 118 -15.89 11.18 -2.23
CA GLU A 118 -15.34 12.38 -2.86
C GLU A 118 -16.06 13.63 -2.35
N GLY A 119 -15.28 14.60 -1.85
CA GLY A 119 -15.78 15.85 -1.30
C GLY A 119 -16.07 15.84 0.21
N ASP A 120 -15.92 14.70 0.89
CA ASP A 120 -16.07 14.65 2.35
C ASP A 120 -15.05 15.53 3.05
N PHE A 121 -15.45 16.21 4.13
CA PHE A 121 -14.57 16.95 5.00
C PHE A 121 -13.97 16.03 6.05
N VAL A 122 -12.64 16.00 6.10
CA VAL A 122 -11.91 15.14 7.04
C VAL A 122 -10.94 15.97 7.84
N TYR A 123 -10.93 15.75 9.16
CA TYR A 123 -10.02 16.42 10.07
C TYR A 123 -9.01 15.43 10.63
N GLU A 124 -7.71 15.73 10.45
CA GLU A 124 -6.58 14.95 10.96
C GLU A 124 -5.91 15.73 12.12
N PRO A 125 -6.15 15.35 13.37
CA PRO A 125 -5.68 16.12 14.53
C PRO A 125 -4.18 15.95 14.83
N PHE A 126 -3.49 14.99 14.21
CA PHE A 126 -2.07 14.69 14.42
C PHE A 126 -1.37 14.54 13.08
N VAL A 127 -1.48 15.56 12.23
CA VAL A 127 -1.14 15.46 10.81
C VAL A 127 0.34 15.15 10.55
N GLY A 128 1.25 15.56 11.44
CA GLY A 128 2.68 15.28 11.34
C GLY A 128 3.26 15.67 9.99
N THR A 129 3.91 14.71 9.30
CA THR A 129 4.41 14.88 7.94
C THR A 129 3.40 14.52 6.87
N GLY A 130 2.14 14.28 7.23
CA GLY A 130 1.02 14.06 6.33
C GLY A 130 0.83 12.64 5.85
N SER A 131 1.24 11.63 6.62
CA SER A 131 1.11 10.22 6.18
C SER A 131 -0.33 9.81 5.95
N ILE A 132 -1.21 10.04 6.92
CA ILE A 132 -2.64 9.72 6.83
C ILE A 132 -3.31 10.72 5.88
N ALA A 133 -3.00 12.01 5.98
CA ALA A 133 -3.57 13.05 5.14
C ALA A 133 -3.31 12.82 3.63
N VAL A 134 -2.16 12.25 3.23
CA VAL A 134 -1.90 11.83 1.83
C VAL A 134 -2.88 10.74 1.40
N ALA A 135 -3.15 9.75 2.26
CA ALA A 135 -4.10 8.69 1.96
C ALA A 135 -5.54 9.23 1.86
N LEU A 136 -5.94 10.14 2.75
CA LEU A 136 -7.24 10.80 2.74
C LEU A 136 -7.44 11.60 1.44
N GLN A 137 -6.47 12.46 1.07
CA GLN A 137 -6.53 13.26 -0.15
C GLN A 137 -6.57 12.41 -1.43
N TYR A 138 -6.01 11.20 -1.40
CA TYR A 138 -6.12 10.27 -2.53
C TYR A 138 -7.58 9.90 -2.84
N PHE A 139 -8.43 9.81 -1.83
CA PHE A 139 -9.87 9.57 -1.98
C PHE A 139 -10.64 10.85 -2.35
N LYS A 140 -9.93 11.93 -2.71
CA LYS A 140 -10.50 13.23 -3.12
C LYS A 140 -11.35 13.90 -2.04
N THR A 141 -11.02 13.69 -0.79
CA THR A 141 -11.65 14.37 0.34
C THR A 141 -11.04 15.78 0.53
N VAL A 142 -11.73 16.64 1.25
CA VAL A 142 -11.23 17.94 1.69
C VAL A 142 -10.58 17.74 3.06
N VAL A 143 -9.25 17.74 3.12
CA VAL A 143 -8.52 17.47 4.36
C VAL A 143 -8.11 18.77 5.01
N THR A 144 -8.47 18.90 6.29
CA THR A 144 -7.89 19.87 7.21
C THR A 144 -7.15 19.11 8.31
N GLY A 145 -6.14 19.72 8.92
CA GLY A 145 -5.41 19.06 9.98
C GLY A 145 -4.66 19.99 10.90
N CYS A 146 -4.23 19.46 12.03
CA CYS A 146 -3.34 20.18 12.91
C CYS A 146 -2.20 19.30 13.43
N ASP A 147 -1.18 19.96 13.94
CA ASP A 147 -0.12 19.35 14.72
C ASP A 147 0.36 20.33 15.78
N LEU A 148 0.75 19.81 16.93
CA LEU A 148 1.31 20.61 18.02
C LEU A 148 2.67 21.20 17.62
N ASP A 149 3.47 20.45 16.86
CA ASP A 149 4.82 20.86 16.49
C ASP A 149 4.88 21.57 15.12
N MET A 150 4.78 22.89 15.15
CA MET A 150 4.94 23.74 13.96
C MET A 150 6.24 23.45 13.18
N ARG A 151 7.29 22.95 13.84
CA ARG A 151 8.57 22.65 13.17
C ARG A 151 8.39 21.49 12.19
N VAL A 152 7.58 20.50 12.55
CA VAL A 152 7.24 19.38 11.67
C VAL A 152 6.48 19.89 10.44
N LEU A 153 5.48 20.76 10.62
CA LEU A 153 4.71 21.31 9.52
C LEU A 153 5.58 22.14 8.55
N LYS A 154 6.49 22.95 9.10
CA LYS A 154 7.35 23.84 8.31
C LYS A 154 8.65 23.21 7.77
N GLY A 155 8.89 21.94 8.03
CA GLY A 155 10.11 21.27 7.55
C GLY A 155 11.37 21.60 8.36
N TYR A 156 11.25 22.14 9.55
CA TYR A 156 12.37 22.26 10.49
C TYR A 156 12.62 20.96 11.25
N ALA A 157 12.41 19.85 10.58
CA ALA A 157 12.31 18.52 11.15
C ALA A 157 13.47 18.19 12.09
N VAL A 158 13.08 17.82 13.27
CA VAL A 158 13.95 17.21 14.26
C VAL A 158 14.08 15.73 13.87
N GLY A 159 15.22 15.33 13.27
CA GLY A 159 15.57 13.93 13.04
C GLY A 159 14.96 13.23 11.81
N GLY A 160 14.25 13.95 10.95
CA GLY A 160 13.72 13.40 9.70
C GLY A 160 14.80 13.23 8.63
N LYS A 161 14.73 12.17 7.84
CA LYS A 161 15.59 11.98 6.65
C LYS A 161 14.99 12.78 5.50
N THR A 162 15.39 14.05 5.36
CA THR A 162 15.21 14.79 4.10
C THR A 162 16.11 14.13 3.05
N LYS A 163 15.53 13.43 2.10
CA LYS A 163 16.29 12.88 0.96
C LYS A 163 16.47 13.98 -0.08
N ASN A 164 17.54 14.76 0.03
CA ASN A 164 17.99 15.73 -0.98
C ASN A 164 18.50 15.08 -2.26
N LYS A 165 17.93 13.96 -2.70
CA LYS A 165 18.30 13.36 -3.99
C LYS A 165 17.24 13.75 -5.02
N GLY A 166 17.55 14.83 -5.78
CA GLY A 166 17.07 15.09 -7.14
C GLY A 166 15.66 14.59 -7.48
N ILE A 167 14.65 15.10 -6.81
CA ILE A 167 13.28 14.92 -7.29
C ILE A 167 13.12 15.96 -8.39
N GLU A 168 12.94 15.44 -9.62
CA GLU A 168 12.73 16.26 -10.81
C GLU A 168 11.53 17.20 -10.57
N GLY A 169 11.72 18.51 -10.73
CA GLY A 169 10.67 19.51 -10.57
C GLY A 169 10.55 20.17 -9.20
N ILE A 170 11.43 19.86 -8.23
CA ILE A 170 11.50 20.59 -6.97
C ILE A 170 12.76 21.47 -6.96
N ASP A 171 12.58 22.78 -7.00
CA ASP A 171 13.69 23.72 -6.91
C ASP A 171 14.49 23.53 -5.62
N LYS A 172 15.82 23.60 -5.72
CA LYS A 172 16.78 23.41 -4.60
C LYS A 172 16.59 24.39 -3.43
N ILE A 173 15.70 25.37 -3.57
CA ILE A 173 15.46 26.46 -2.64
C ILE A 173 14.30 26.18 -1.68
N ASP A 174 13.36 25.32 -2.03
CA ASP A 174 12.21 24.99 -1.18
C ASP A 174 12.63 24.01 -0.08
N LYS A 175 12.54 24.43 1.17
CA LYS A 175 12.66 23.53 2.31
C LYS A 175 11.58 22.46 2.21
N PHE A 176 11.98 21.19 2.26
CA PHE A 176 11.03 20.10 2.32
C PHE A 176 10.15 20.25 3.57
N ASN A 177 8.84 20.24 3.38
CA ASN A 177 7.82 20.35 4.40
C ASN A 177 6.63 19.44 4.08
N ILE A 178 5.58 19.46 4.90
CA ILE A 178 4.40 18.64 4.68
C ILE A 178 3.82 18.81 3.26
N PHE A 179 3.74 20.04 2.73
CA PHE A 179 3.15 20.33 1.42
C PHE A 179 3.96 19.73 0.25
N THR A 180 5.26 19.51 0.46
CA THR A 180 6.12 18.86 -0.54
C THR A 180 5.64 17.45 -0.86
N ASN A 181 5.10 16.72 0.12
CA ASN A 181 4.57 15.38 -0.09
C ASN A 181 3.35 15.39 -1.01
N PHE A 182 2.43 16.34 -0.82
CA PHE A 182 1.22 16.45 -1.65
C PHE A 182 1.57 16.86 -3.08
N LYS A 183 2.46 17.84 -3.27
CA LYS A 183 2.98 18.23 -4.58
C LYS A 183 3.62 17.04 -5.31
N HIS A 184 4.43 16.23 -4.60
CA HIS A 184 5.08 15.05 -5.16
C HIS A 184 4.09 14.01 -5.70
N TYR A 185 2.99 13.81 -4.99
CA TYR A 185 1.96 12.85 -5.41
C TYR A 185 0.90 13.45 -6.35
N GLY A 186 0.97 14.75 -6.66
CA GLY A 186 -0.04 15.45 -7.46
C GLY A 186 -1.41 15.51 -6.76
N LEU A 187 -1.39 15.63 -5.43
CA LEU A 187 -2.61 15.71 -4.60
C LEU A 187 -2.92 17.16 -4.22
N PRO A 188 -4.19 17.48 -3.96
CA PRO A 188 -4.56 18.78 -3.40
C PRO A 188 -3.78 19.07 -2.11
N ILE A 189 -3.49 20.33 -1.86
CA ILE A 189 -2.78 20.76 -0.65
C ILE A 189 -3.81 20.85 0.49
N PRO A 190 -3.59 20.17 1.63
CA PRO A 190 -4.49 20.28 2.77
C PRO A 190 -4.30 21.61 3.50
N ASP A 191 -5.33 22.07 4.18
CA ASP A 191 -5.22 23.16 5.15
C ASP A 191 -4.71 22.63 6.48
N VAL A 192 -3.56 23.15 6.95
CA VAL A 192 -2.96 22.69 8.20
C VAL A 192 -2.62 23.87 9.11
N MET A 193 -2.80 23.66 10.40
CA MET A 193 -2.51 24.66 11.42
C MET A 193 -1.69 24.07 12.58
N ALA A 194 -0.93 24.92 13.26
CA ALA A 194 -0.32 24.53 14.52
C ALA A 194 -1.33 24.74 15.65
N MET A 195 -1.73 23.65 16.30
CA MET A 195 -2.75 23.70 17.33
C MET A 195 -2.58 22.54 18.31
N ASP A 196 -2.84 22.80 19.58
CA ASP A 196 -3.01 21.78 20.59
C ASP A 196 -4.47 21.35 20.63
N ILE A 197 -4.75 20.13 20.16
CA ILE A 197 -6.11 19.59 20.12
C ILE A 197 -6.71 19.39 21.52
N SER A 198 -5.88 19.27 22.56
CA SER A 198 -6.36 19.14 23.93
C SER A 198 -6.82 20.45 24.56
N ALA A 199 -6.52 21.56 23.89
CA ALA A 199 -6.86 22.91 24.36
C ALA A 199 -8.13 23.49 23.68
N VAL A 200 -8.89 22.66 22.96
CA VAL A 200 -10.11 23.03 22.23
C VAL A 200 -11.36 22.56 22.96
#